data_e182fa5f91b7fe59689641db600ebfe1
#
_entry.id   e182fa5f91b7fe59689641db600ebfe1
#
_cell.length_a   1.000
_cell.length_b   1.000
_cell.length_c   1.000
_cell.angle_alpha   90.00
_cell.angle_beta   90.00
_cell.angle_gamma   90.00
#
_symmetry.space_group_name_H-M   'P 1'
#
loop_
_entity.id
_entity.type
_entity.pdbx_description
1 polymer ?
#
loop_
_entity_poly.entity_id
_entity_poly.type
_entity_poly.pdbx_seq_one_letter_code
_entity_poly.pdbx_strand_id
1 'polypeptide(L)'
;MSTDNRALTGRALVKNFGNVHALAGVDIDIPSGQALAIMGPSGSGKSTLLHCLSGILTPTSGEICLGGKNVSGLPDKSRSRLRLKHFGFVFQDGQLVPELPANENVALPLMLSDAPRRTAISAADDWLRRLGLEDEANRRPG
;
A
#
# COMPACT_ATOMS: atom_id res chain seq x y z
N MET A 1 25.97 -7.30 15.40
CA MET A 1 24.85 -6.48 14.92
C MET A 1 24.09 -7.34 13.93
N SER A 2 22.97 -7.92 14.35
CA SER A 2 22.12 -8.70 13.45
C SER A 2 21.41 -7.72 12.52
N THR A 3 21.83 -7.61 11.28
CA THR A 3 21.09 -6.90 10.25
C THR A 3 19.85 -7.74 9.95
N ASP A 4 18.76 -7.43 10.63
CA ASP A 4 17.46 -8.01 10.31
C ASP A 4 17.09 -7.55 8.89
N ASN A 5 17.39 -8.42 7.90
CA ASN A 5 17.17 -8.15 6.48
C ASN A 5 15.68 -8.23 6.09
N ARG A 6 14.78 -8.30 7.06
CA ARG A 6 13.34 -8.35 6.85
C ARG A 6 12.78 -6.94 6.74
N ALA A 7 12.26 -6.60 5.56
CA ALA A 7 11.64 -5.29 5.34
C ALA A 7 10.27 -5.20 6.01
N LEU A 8 9.49 -6.29 5.96
CA LEU A 8 8.13 -6.33 6.50
C LEU A 8 7.85 -7.72 7.06
N THR A 9 7.32 -7.78 8.28
CA THR A 9 6.93 -9.04 8.92
C THR A 9 5.55 -8.96 9.51
N GLY A 10 4.83 -10.08 9.52
CA GLY A 10 3.61 -10.29 10.29
C GLY A 10 3.76 -11.50 11.21
N ARG A 11 3.21 -11.44 12.42
CA ARG A 11 3.25 -12.53 13.39
C ARG A 11 1.87 -12.74 14.00
N ALA A 12 1.42 -14.00 13.99
CA ALA A 12 0.14 -14.44 14.53
C ALA A 12 -1.03 -13.52 14.10
N LEU A 13 -1.04 -13.10 12.83
CA LEU A 13 -2.03 -12.15 12.34
C LEU A 13 -3.41 -12.77 12.30
N VAL A 14 -4.33 -12.20 13.06
CA VAL A 14 -5.75 -12.53 13.05
C VAL A 14 -6.54 -11.34 12.54
N LYS A 15 -7.50 -11.58 11.67
CA LYS A 15 -8.48 -10.58 11.25
C LYS A 15 -9.87 -11.17 11.16
N ASN A 16 -10.77 -10.61 11.95
CA ASN A 16 -12.17 -10.98 11.98
C ASN A 16 -13.04 -9.83 11.43
N PHE A 17 -14.08 -10.17 10.69
CA PHE A 17 -15.16 -9.30 10.27
C PHE A 17 -16.48 -9.89 10.82
N GLY A 18 -16.88 -9.43 12.00
CA GLY A 18 -17.95 -10.08 12.74
C GLY A 18 -17.61 -11.55 13.01
N ASN A 19 -18.44 -12.47 12.51
CA ASN A 19 -18.25 -13.92 12.66
C ASN A 19 -17.35 -14.55 11.58
N VAL A 20 -16.84 -13.76 10.62
CA VAL A 20 -15.98 -14.26 9.56
C VAL A 20 -14.52 -14.12 9.97
N HIS A 21 -13.79 -15.23 10.04
CA HIS A 21 -12.35 -15.27 10.32
C HIS A 21 -11.59 -15.20 9.00
N ALA A 22 -11.17 -13.99 8.61
CA ALA A 22 -10.44 -13.77 7.35
C ALA A 22 -8.96 -14.10 7.45
N LEU A 23 -8.35 -13.94 8.64
CA LEU A 23 -6.99 -14.40 8.97
C LEU A 23 -7.04 -15.12 10.30
N ALA A 24 -6.35 -16.26 10.41
CA ALA A 24 -6.39 -17.15 11.57
C ALA A 24 -4.98 -17.48 12.11
N GLY A 25 -4.19 -16.43 12.41
CA GLY A 25 -2.86 -16.60 12.98
C GLY A 25 -1.77 -16.75 11.92
N VAL A 26 -1.75 -15.86 10.92
CA VAL A 26 -0.79 -15.93 9.80
C VAL A 26 0.55 -15.32 10.20
N ASP A 27 1.63 -16.06 9.94
CA ASP A 27 3.02 -15.59 10.01
C ASP A 27 3.55 -15.35 8.59
N ILE A 28 4.27 -14.26 8.41
CA ILE A 28 4.88 -13.91 7.12
C ILE A 28 6.15 -13.09 7.32
N ASP A 29 7.18 -13.40 6.51
CA ASP A 29 8.42 -12.63 6.40
C ASP A 29 8.62 -12.19 4.95
N ILE A 30 8.82 -10.91 4.76
CA ILE A 30 9.14 -10.33 3.46
C ILE A 30 10.52 -9.68 3.57
N PRO A 31 11.57 -10.35 3.06
CA PRO A 31 12.92 -9.80 3.05
C PRO A 31 13.03 -8.56 2.16
N SER A 32 13.99 -7.70 2.49
CA SER A 32 14.28 -6.51 1.68
C SER A 32 14.75 -6.92 0.28
N GLY A 33 14.24 -6.26 -0.75
CA GLY A 33 14.62 -6.49 -2.15
C GLY A 33 14.07 -7.76 -2.78
N GLN A 34 13.19 -8.49 -2.10
CA GLN A 34 12.58 -9.71 -2.64
C GLN A 34 11.13 -9.47 -3.08
N ALA A 35 10.70 -10.21 -4.10
CA ALA A 35 9.31 -10.34 -4.49
C ALA A 35 8.72 -11.60 -3.87
N LEU A 36 7.55 -11.46 -3.22
CA LEU A 36 6.80 -12.56 -2.62
C LEU A 36 5.42 -12.66 -3.29
N ALA A 37 5.07 -13.86 -3.76
CA ALA A 37 3.74 -14.15 -4.28
C ALA A 37 2.87 -14.82 -3.21
N ILE A 38 1.69 -14.27 -2.96
CA ILE A 38 0.67 -14.85 -2.09
C ILE A 38 -0.41 -15.47 -2.96
N MET A 39 -0.49 -16.78 -2.95
CA MET A 39 -1.41 -17.58 -3.79
C MET A 39 -2.45 -18.30 -2.94
N GLY A 40 -3.59 -18.61 -3.54
CA GLY A 40 -4.67 -19.35 -2.90
C GLY A 40 -6.02 -19.09 -3.58
N PRO A 41 -7.07 -19.85 -3.24
CA PRO A 41 -8.41 -19.69 -3.82
C PRO A 41 -9.03 -18.35 -3.48
N SER A 42 -10.12 -18.00 -4.19
CA SER A 42 -10.92 -16.81 -3.85
C SER A 42 -11.45 -16.92 -2.43
N GLY A 43 -11.47 -15.81 -1.69
CA GLY A 43 -11.93 -15.79 -0.30
C GLY A 43 -10.93 -16.30 0.75
N SER A 44 -9.71 -16.74 0.37
CA SER A 44 -8.72 -17.27 1.33
C SER A 44 -7.98 -16.19 2.16
N GLY A 45 -8.40 -14.93 2.12
CA GLY A 45 -7.84 -13.87 2.96
C GLY A 45 -6.63 -13.14 2.37
N LYS A 46 -6.20 -13.42 1.13
CA LYS A 46 -5.01 -12.79 0.50
C LYS A 46 -5.04 -11.27 0.51
N SER A 47 -6.12 -10.68 0.03
CA SER A 47 -6.30 -9.22 0.03
C SER A 47 -6.37 -8.66 1.45
N THR A 48 -7.01 -9.39 2.38
CA THR A 48 -7.06 -9.01 3.79
C THR A 48 -5.66 -8.99 4.40
N LEU A 49 -4.83 -9.99 4.09
CA LEU A 49 -3.44 -10.05 4.55
C LEU A 49 -2.64 -8.85 4.02
N LEU A 50 -2.70 -8.56 2.71
CA LEU A 50 -2.05 -7.42 2.11
C LEU A 50 -2.51 -6.09 2.73
N HIS A 51 -3.81 -5.94 2.96
CA HIS A 51 -4.37 -4.74 3.59
C HIS A 51 -3.95 -4.60 5.06
N CYS A 52 -3.80 -5.68 5.80
CA CYS A 52 -3.27 -5.64 7.16
C CYS A 52 -1.78 -5.25 7.15
N LEU A 53 -0.96 -5.93 6.35
CA LEU A 53 0.48 -5.67 6.25
C LEU A 53 0.80 -4.22 5.88
N SER A 54 -0.01 -3.63 5.01
CA SER A 54 0.15 -2.25 4.57
C SER A 54 -0.52 -1.20 5.46
N GLY A 55 -1.20 -1.63 6.53
CA GLY A 55 -1.89 -0.73 7.46
C GLY A 55 -3.17 -0.10 6.90
N ILE A 56 -3.75 -0.62 5.82
CA ILE A 56 -5.10 -0.25 5.37
C ILE A 56 -6.12 -0.77 6.38
N LEU A 57 -5.98 -2.05 6.78
CA LEU A 57 -6.77 -2.66 7.83
C LEU A 57 -5.92 -2.84 9.09
N THR A 58 -6.53 -2.64 10.24
CA THR A 58 -5.94 -3.04 11.51
C THR A 58 -6.25 -4.51 11.76
N PRO A 59 -5.26 -5.37 12.04
CA PRO A 59 -5.52 -6.74 12.46
C PRO A 59 -6.31 -6.76 13.77
N THR A 60 -7.07 -7.81 14.01
CA THR A 60 -7.79 -8.03 15.29
C THR A 60 -6.79 -8.36 16.40
N SER A 61 -5.74 -9.14 16.07
CA SER A 61 -4.59 -9.41 16.92
C SER A 61 -3.38 -9.79 16.07
N GLY A 62 -2.23 -9.91 16.72
CA GLY A 62 -0.94 -10.15 16.08
C GLY A 62 -0.14 -8.86 15.88
N GLU A 63 1.06 -9.01 15.36
CA GLU A 63 2.01 -7.91 15.22
C GLU A 63 2.50 -7.77 13.78
N ILE A 64 2.69 -6.52 13.36
CA ILE A 64 3.28 -6.17 12.07
C ILE A 64 4.47 -5.26 12.35
N CYS A 65 5.64 -5.62 11.79
CA CYS A 65 6.83 -4.79 11.89
C CYS A 65 7.31 -4.38 10.50
N LEU A 66 7.62 -3.11 10.34
CA LEU A 66 8.24 -2.52 9.14
C LEU A 66 9.62 -2.01 9.51
N GLY A 67 10.67 -2.56 8.87
CA GLY A 67 12.06 -2.21 9.18
C GLY A 67 12.40 -2.39 10.68
N GLY A 68 11.90 -3.46 11.30
CA GLY A 68 12.09 -3.77 12.72
C GLY A 68 11.25 -2.95 13.70
N LYS A 69 10.41 -2.03 13.23
CA LYS A 69 9.51 -1.21 14.08
C LYS A 69 8.10 -1.77 14.05
N ASN A 70 7.52 -2.02 15.22
CA ASN A 70 6.12 -2.44 15.33
C ASN A 70 5.19 -1.29 14.89
N VAL A 71 4.30 -1.59 13.95
CA VAL A 71 3.35 -0.64 13.35
C VAL A 71 1.88 -1.04 13.56
N SER A 72 1.62 -2.16 14.24
CA SER A 72 0.28 -2.75 14.39
C SER A 72 -0.70 -1.83 15.12
N GLY A 73 -0.23 -1.17 16.19
CA GLY A 73 -1.04 -0.33 17.08
C GLY A 73 -1.05 1.15 16.72
N LEU A 74 -0.56 1.54 15.53
CA LEU A 74 -0.49 2.95 15.17
C LEU A 74 -1.90 3.57 15.01
N PRO A 75 -2.10 4.80 15.52
CA PRO A 75 -3.30 5.58 15.25
C PRO A 75 -3.49 5.81 13.76
N ASP A 76 -4.73 6.02 13.32
CA ASP A 76 -5.11 6.12 11.91
C ASP A 76 -4.30 7.16 11.12
N LYS A 77 -4.09 8.34 11.70
CA LYS A 77 -3.26 9.41 11.11
C LYS A 77 -1.80 8.95 10.88
N SER A 78 -1.24 8.19 11.81
CA SER A 78 0.14 7.66 11.70
C SER A 78 0.22 6.55 10.66
N ARG A 79 -0.79 5.68 10.58
CA ARG A 79 -0.90 4.65 9.54
C ARG A 79 -1.02 5.26 8.14
N SER A 80 -1.81 6.32 7.99
CA SER A 80 -1.94 7.04 6.71
C SER A 80 -0.61 7.63 6.27
N ARG A 81 0.15 8.24 7.19
CA ARG A 81 1.51 8.72 6.89
C ARG A 81 2.49 7.60 6.56
N LEU A 82 2.37 6.46 7.26
CA LEU A 82 3.19 5.28 6.98
C LEU A 82 2.94 4.77 5.55
N ARG A 83 1.67 4.63 5.16
CA ARG A 83 1.30 4.21 3.79
C ARG A 83 1.87 5.17 2.75
N LEU A 84 1.65 6.46 2.94
CA LEU A 84 2.10 7.48 2.01
C LEU A 84 3.62 7.45 1.75
N LYS A 85 4.40 7.11 2.79
CA LYS A 85 5.87 7.14 2.73
C LYS A 85 6.52 5.83 2.33
N HIS A 86 5.90 4.70 2.64
CA HIS A 86 6.57 3.40 2.59
C HIS A 86 5.84 2.36 1.73
N PHE A 87 4.62 2.64 1.24
CA PHE A 87 3.87 1.67 0.46
C PHE A 87 3.42 2.27 -0.87
N GLY A 88 3.53 1.49 -1.93
CA GLY A 88 2.86 1.72 -3.21
C GLY A 88 1.85 0.60 -3.44
N PHE A 89 0.67 0.95 -3.92
CA PHE A 89 -0.39 0.00 -4.22
C PHE A 89 -0.69 -0.02 -5.71
N VAL A 90 -0.85 -1.23 -6.23
CA VAL A 90 -1.49 -1.45 -7.53
C VAL A 90 -2.75 -2.27 -7.24
N PHE A 91 -3.91 -1.64 -7.40
CA PHE A 91 -5.20 -2.29 -7.18
C PHE A 91 -5.65 -3.01 -8.45
N GLN A 92 -6.51 -4.01 -8.27
CA GLN A 92 -7.10 -4.75 -9.39
C GLN A 92 -8.00 -3.84 -10.24
N ASP A 93 -8.77 -2.96 -9.59
CA ASP A 93 -9.57 -1.93 -10.22
C ASP A 93 -8.87 -0.58 -10.04
N GLY A 94 -8.72 0.18 -11.12
CA GLY A 94 -8.09 1.49 -11.08
C GLY A 94 -8.88 2.43 -10.14
N GLN A 95 -8.34 2.69 -8.97
CA GLN A 95 -8.94 3.59 -7.98
C GLN A 95 -8.50 5.04 -8.26
N LEU A 96 -8.85 5.51 -9.46
CA LEU A 96 -8.58 6.87 -9.86
C LEU A 96 -9.70 7.80 -9.39
N VAL A 97 -9.35 9.04 -9.09
CA VAL A 97 -10.30 10.12 -8.82
C VAL A 97 -10.88 10.58 -10.16
N PRO A 98 -12.16 10.33 -10.46
CA PRO A 98 -12.72 10.54 -11.79
C PRO A 98 -12.79 12.03 -12.19
N GLU A 99 -12.80 12.93 -11.22
CA GLU A 99 -12.82 14.38 -11.43
C GLU A 99 -11.46 14.96 -11.83
N LEU A 100 -10.37 14.22 -11.60
CA LEU A 100 -9.01 14.66 -11.87
C LEU A 100 -8.48 14.06 -13.20
N PRO A 101 -7.72 14.82 -13.99
CA PRO A 101 -7.01 14.26 -15.13
C PRO A 101 -5.92 13.27 -14.69
N ALA A 102 -5.41 12.47 -15.64
CA ALA A 102 -4.46 11.41 -15.34
C ALA A 102 -3.19 11.92 -14.64
N ASN A 103 -2.62 13.02 -15.09
CA ASN A 103 -1.43 13.59 -14.45
C ASN A 103 -1.69 14.07 -13.02
N GLU A 104 -2.86 14.63 -12.71
CA GLU A 104 -3.22 14.99 -11.34
C GLU A 104 -3.45 13.76 -10.46
N ASN A 105 -4.07 12.69 -10.98
CA ASN A 105 -4.18 11.42 -10.30
C ASN A 105 -2.80 10.85 -9.93
N VAL A 106 -1.85 10.86 -10.87
CA VAL A 106 -0.47 10.40 -10.62
C VAL A 106 0.28 11.32 -9.66
N ALA A 107 0.03 12.63 -9.71
CA ALA A 107 0.65 13.62 -8.84
C ALA A 107 0.12 13.60 -7.40
N LEU A 108 -1.09 13.06 -7.19
CA LEU A 108 -1.81 13.15 -5.92
C LEU A 108 -0.99 12.67 -4.70
N PRO A 109 -0.28 11.53 -4.72
CA PRO A 109 0.55 11.10 -3.59
C PRO A 109 1.64 12.10 -3.22
N LEU A 110 2.27 12.74 -4.21
CA LEU A 110 3.28 13.77 -3.96
C LEU A 110 2.67 15.03 -3.35
N MET A 111 1.51 15.46 -3.84
CA MET A 111 0.78 16.60 -3.26
C MET A 111 0.34 16.31 -1.82
N LEU A 112 -0.09 15.10 -1.52
CA LEU A 112 -0.41 14.66 -0.15
C LEU A 112 0.82 14.56 0.77
N SER A 113 2.02 14.54 0.18
CA SER A 113 3.32 14.59 0.89
C SER A 113 3.89 16.00 1.00
N ASP A 114 3.04 17.04 0.86
CA ASP A 114 3.39 18.44 0.94
C ASP A 114 4.33 18.93 -0.20
N ALA A 115 4.45 18.17 -1.30
CA ALA A 115 5.19 18.64 -2.47
C ALA A 115 4.42 19.78 -3.17
N PRO A 116 5.12 20.85 -3.63
CA PRO A 116 4.48 21.89 -4.42
C PRO A 116 3.79 21.29 -5.66
N ARG A 117 2.56 21.74 -5.96
CA ARG A 117 1.75 21.19 -7.07
C ARG A 117 2.52 21.16 -8.39
N ARG A 118 3.28 22.20 -8.71
CA ARG A 118 4.09 22.26 -9.93
C ARG A 118 5.12 21.13 -10.00
N THR A 119 5.81 20.84 -8.90
CA THR A 119 6.80 19.75 -8.80
C THR A 119 6.11 18.40 -8.93
N ALA A 120 4.97 18.21 -8.26
CA ALA A 120 4.21 16.97 -8.31
C ALA A 120 3.69 16.65 -9.72
N ILE A 121 3.13 17.64 -10.43
CA ILE A 121 2.66 17.51 -11.81
C ILE A 121 3.83 17.19 -12.75
N SER A 122 4.95 17.91 -12.65
CA SER A 122 6.13 17.64 -13.48
C SER A 122 6.63 16.21 -13.31
N ALA A 123 6.67 15.70 -12.09
CA ALA A 123 7.06 14.30 -11.81
C ALA A 123 6.03 13.30 -12.37
N ALA A 124 4.74 13.63 -12.30
CA ALA A 124 3.67 12.81 -12.86
C ALA A 124 3.77 12.71 -14.39
N ASP A 125 3.99 13.83 -15.07
CA ASP A 125 4.15 13.88 -16.53
C ASP A 125 5.39 13.07 -16.97
N ASP A 126 6.48 13.10 -16.20
CA ASP A 126 7.66 12.28 -16.45
C ASP A 126 7.36 10.77 -16.33
N TRP A 127 6.55 10.37 -15.34
CA TRP A 127 6.11 8.98 -15.21
C TRP A 127 5.17 8.55 -16.34
N LEU A 128 4.21 9.37 -16.71
CA LEU A 128 3.31 9.09 -17.83
C LEU A 128 4.10 8.91 -19.14
N ARG A 129 5.07 9.77 -19.41
CA ARG A 129 5.96 9.64 -20.57
C ARG A 129 6.75 8.33 -20.55
N ARG A 130 7.31 7.93 -19.40
CA ARG A 130 8.02 6.65 -19.24
C ARG A 130 7.15 5.43 -19.53
N LEU A 131 5.84 5.55 -19.29
CA LEU A 131 4.86 4.50 -19.53
C LEU A 131 4.22 4.59 -20.93
N GLY A 132 4.59 5.58 -21.77
CA GLY A 132 4.00 5.80 -23.08
C GLY A 132 2.57 6.31 -23.03
N LEU A 133 2.22 7.07 -21.98
CA LEU A 133 0.89 7.60 -21.69
C LEU A 133 0.87 9.14 -21.66
N GLU A 134 1.83 9.80 -22.31
CA GLU A 134 1.92 11.27 -22.34
C GLU A 134 0.68 11.92 -22.98
N ASP A 135 0.11 11.32 -24.00
CA ASP A 135 -1.08 11.81 -24.68
C ASP A 135 -2.34 11.73 -23.82
N GLU A 136 -2.34 10.87 -22.79
CA GLU A 136 -3.44 10.68 -21.85
C GLU A 136 -3.36 11.64 -20.65
N ALA A 137 -2.26 12.38 -20.47
CA ALA A 137 -1.97 13.15 -19.28
C ALA A 137 -3.11 14.09 -18.85
N ASN A 138 -3.78 14.72 -19.80
CA ASN A 138 -4.87 15.68 -19.56
C ASN A 138 -6.27 15.05 -19.65
N ARG A 139 -6.39 13.74 -19.88
CA ARG A 139 -7.67 13.04 -19.96
C ARG A 139 -8.14 12.61 -18.58
N ARG A 140 -9.44 12.65 -18.37
CA ARG A 140 -10.08 12.12 -17.18
C ARG A 140 -10.40 10.64 -17.33
N PRO A 141 -10.40 9.85 -16.22
CA PRO A 141 -10.89 8.48 -16.23
C PRO A 141 -12.35 8.43 -16.68
N GLY A 142 -12.69 7.51 -17.57
CA GLY A 142 -14.05 7.32 -18.08
C GLY A 142 -14.17 7.33 -19.58
#